data_47269bb2e65c9288ffb199df74e0a2dc
#
_entry.id   47269bb2e65c9288ffb199df74e0a2dc
#
_cell.length_a   1.000
_cell.length_b   1.000
_cell.length_c   1.000
_cell.angle_alpha   90.00
_cell.angle_beta   90.00
_cell.angle_gamma   90.00
#
_symmetry.space_group_name_H-M   'P 1'
#
loop_
_entity.id
_entity.type
_entity.pdbx_description
1 polymer ?
#
loop_
_entity_poly.entity_id
_entity_poly.type
_entity_poly.pdbx_seq_one_letter_code
_entity_poly.pdbx_strand_id
1 'polypeptide(L)'
;GTEYRTLRQKDITPSKMREIIAANLDALERVTEYNHSMGIRLFRITSDLIPFGSSPENPVSWAEEYAEKFRQIGQKIHDYGIRVSMHPGQYTVLNSPNPDVVSRSIEDLIYHGKVLDALETDATSKIILHVGGTYGDREAAIRRFIDHHRGLPEAVRRRLIIENDDRSFTIQEVLRIANELGIPAVFDNLHHEINPSADPKTESEWVMEAGKTWKAADGKQKLHYSQQDPSKQRGSHSFTIAIDPFLDFVGEIVDADVMLEVKDKNWSAVKCWNCLRPDREIKHLEAEWARYKYLVLERDPQAYQAIRGLLKEKNTYPVLNFYRWIERALAKPASLGHSMNALEHIAGYFKDLASETEKKTINKKMDKCRNGALSIDSAKRFFWDLAWQHHVDYLIHSYFFVKKEQLTPTEREG
;
A
#
# COMPACT_ATOMS: atom_id res chain seq x y z
N GLY A 1 5.37 12.00 3.13
CA GLY A 1 4.76 10.98 2.25
C GLY A 1 4.12 11.64 1.05
N THR A 2 4.01 10.89 -0.04
CA THR A 2 3.31 11.34 -1.24
C THR A 2 1.83 11.10 -1.05
N GLU A 3 1.01 12.14 -1.14
CA GLU A 3 -0.44 12.06 -1.00
C GLU A 3 -1.10 12.42 -2.32
N TYR A 4 -2.09 11.61 -2.74
CA TYR A 4 -2.96 11.97 -3.84
C TYR A 4 -3.98 12.99 -3.35
N ARG A 5 -4.29 13.96 -4.21
CA ARG A 5 -5.25 15.02 -3.94
C ARG A 5 -6.61 14.68 -4.54
N THR A 6 -7.66 15.09 -3.87
CA THR A 6 -9.04 15.01 -4.35
C THR A 6 -9.76 16.32 -4.11
N LEU A 7 -10.99 16.45 -4.62
CA LEU A 7 -11.85 17.61 -4.38
C LEU A 7 -13.30 17.15 -4.25
N ARG A 8 -14.13 18.03 -3.67
CA ARG A 8 -15.57 17.78 -3.60
C ARG A 8 -16.21 18.18 -4.93
N GLN A 9 -17.29 17.51 -5.31
CA GLN A 9 -18.05 17.75 -6.55
C GLN A 9 -18.38 19.25 -6.78
N LYS A 10 -18.84 19.94 -5.73
CA LYS A 10 -19.16 21.38 -5.79
C LYS A 10 -17.96 22.31 -6.07
N ASP A 11 -16.75 21.82 -5.92
CA ASP A 11 -15.51 22.57 -6.09
C ASP A 11 -14.87 22.31 -7.48
N ILE A 12 -15.53 21.55 -8.36
CA ILE A 12 -15.03 21.20 -9.68
C ILE A 12 -14.98 22.47 -10.55
N THR A 13 -13.78 22.79 -11.02
CA THR A 13 -13.54 23.75 -12.12
C THR A 13 -12.45 23.18 -13.01
N PRO A 14 -12.40 23.53 -14.33
CA PRO A 14 -11.38 23.02 -15.23
C PRO A 14 -9.95 23.31 -14.74
N SER A 15 -9.70 24.51 -14.22
CA SER A 15 -8.36 24.89 -13.71
C SER A 15 -7.95 24.08 -12.49
N LYS A 16 -8.84 23.94 -11.51
CA LYS A 16 -8.56 23.19 -10.28
C LYS A 16 -8.41 21.69 -10.54
N MET A 17 -9.20 21.17 -11.48
CA MET A 17 -9.08 19.78 -11.90
C MET A 17 -7.72 19.51 -12.52
N ARG A 18 -7.26 20.37 -13.45
CA ARG A 18 -5.91 20.25 -14.04
C ARG A 18 -4.80 20.34 -13.01
N GLU A 19 -4.89 21.26 -12.05
CA GLU A 19 -3.91 21.36 -10.95
C GLU A 19 -3.81 20.05 -10.17
N ILE A 20 -4.95 19.46 -9.81
CA ILE A 20 -4.98 18.22 -9.01
C ILE A 20 -4.48 17.03 -9.83
N ILE A 21 -4.90 16.91 -11.08
CA ILE A 21 -4.43 15.83 -11.96
C ILE A 21 -2.91 15.90 -12.13
N ALA A 22 -2.37 17.08 -12.42
CA ALA A 22 -0.92 17.27 -12.55
C ALA A 22 -0.19 16.85 -11.26
N ALA A 23 -0.67 17.31 -10.10
CA ALA A 23 -0.08 16.96 -8.81
C ALA A 23 -0.16 15.45 -8.51
N ASN A 24 -1.24 14.78 -8.89
CA ASN A 24 -1.42 13.34 -8.71
C ASN A 24 -0.50 12.53 -9.64
N LEU A 25 -0.32 12.95 -10.88
CA LEU A 25 0.63 12.33 -11.81
C LEU A 25 2.07 12.50 -11.34
N ASP A 26 2.46 13.68 -10.84
CA ASP A 26 3.76 13.89 -10.21
C ASP A 26 3.95 13.03 -8.95
N ALA A 27 2.86 12.81 -8.20
CA ALA A 27 2.87 11.90 -7.06
C ALA A 27 3.09 10.45 -7.50
N LEU A 28 2.41 10.00 -8.56
CA LEU A 28 2.58 8.66 -9.14
C LEU A 28 4.02 8.44 -9.61
N GLU A 29 4.61 9.42 -10.29
CA GLU A 29 6.00 9.36 -10.74
C GLU A 29 6.98 9.18 -9.57
N ARG A 30 6.86 10.02 -8.54
CA ARG A 30 7.71 9.91 -7.32
C ARG A 30 7.53 8.57 -6.60
N VAL A 31 6.30 8.03 -6.53
CA VAL A 31 6.05 6.70 -5.94
C VAL A 31 6.69 5.60 -6.78
N THR A 32 6.64 5.71 -8.11
CA THR A 32 7.29 4.76 -9.03
C THR A 32 8.81 4.74 -8.83
N GLU A 33 9.46 5.90 -8.74
CA GLU A 33 10.89 6.04 -8.46
C GLU A 33 11.26 5.49 -7.08
N TYR A 34 10.47 5.81 -6.05
CA TYR A 34 10.65 5.26 -4.71
C TYR A 34 10.54 3.72 -4.71
N ASN A 35 9.52 3.16 -5.34
CA ASN A 35 9.32 1.72 -5.41
C ASN A 35 10.53 1.04 -6.07
N HIS A 36 11.03 1.59 -7.18
CA HIS A 36 12.25 1.09 -7.82
C HIS A 36 13.44 1.12 -6.86
N SER A 37 13.70 2.25 -6.19
CA SER A 37 14.83 2.41 -5.26
C SER A 37 14.77 1.46 -4.07
N MET A 38 13.56 1.03 -3.67
CA MET A 38 13.32 0.11 -2.55
C MET A 38 13.19 -1.35 -2.98
N GLY A 39 13.28 -1.64 -4.29
CA GLY A 39 13.13 -2.99 -4.83
C GLY A 39 11.68 -3.50 -4.86
N ILE A 40 10.68 -2.62 -4.70
CA ILE A 40 9.26 -2.97 -4.78
C ILE A 40 8.89 -3.08 -6.26
N ARG A 41 8.47 -4.28 -6.69
CA ARG A 41 8.17 -4.59 -8.10
C ARG A 41 6.69 -4.79 -8.40
N LEU A 42 5.84 -4.77 -7.38
CA LEU A 42 4.40 -4.89 -7.50
C LEU A 42 3.73 -3.67 -6.86
N PHE A 43 2.89 -2.95 -7.60
CA PHE A 43 2.28 -1.72 -7.13
C PHE A 43 0.83 -1.59 -7.58
N ARG A 44 -0.06 -1.20 -6.66
CA ARG A 44 -1.46 -0.88 -6.96
C ARG A 44 -1.64 0.64 -7.06
N ILE A 45 -1.96 1.11 -8.27
CA ILE A 45 -2.30 2.51 -8.53
C ILE A 45 -3.68 2.78 -7.93
N THR A 46 -3.84 3.92 -7.27
CA THR A 46 -5.12 4.31 -6.68
C THR A 46 -6.17 4.60 -7.74
N SER A 47 -7.42 4.21 -7.48
CA SER A 47 -8.58 4.60 -8.30
C SER A 47 -8.80 6.12 -8.33
N ASP A 48 -8.34 6.84 -7.30
CA ASP A 48 -8.45 8.31 -7.18
C ASP A 48 -7.31 9.06 -7.91
N LEU A 49 -6.56 8.41 -8.79
CA LEU A 49 -5.49 9.06 -9.55
C LEU A 49 -6.01 10.27 -10.32
N ILE A 50 -7.13 10.09 -10.99
CA ILE A 50 -7.87 11.15 -11.67
C ILE A 50 -9.20 11.35 -10.93
N PRO A 51 -9.37 12.42 -10.17
CA PRO A 51 -10.63 12.68 -9.49
C PRO A 51 -11.79 12.75 -10.50
N PHE A 52 -12.89 12.07 -10.19
CA PHE A 52 -14.04 11.95 -11.10
C PHE A 52 -13.69 11.41 -12.50
N GLY A 53 -12.69 10.55 -12.60
CA GLY A 53 -12.14 10.07 -13.87
C GLY A 53 -13.13 9.28 -14.74
N SER A 54 -14.12 8.63 -14.13
CA SER A 54 -15.24 7.92 -14.79
C SER A 54 -16.51 8.78 -14.94
N SER A 55 -16.55 9.98 -14.35
CA SER A 55 -17.73 10.83 -14.30
C SER A 55 -17.77 11.83 -15.46
N PRO A 56 -18.94 12.07 -16.07
CA PRO A 56 -19.13 13.16 -17.04
C PRO A 56 -18.93 14.56 -16.43
N GLU A 57 -18.86 14.68 -15.10
CA GLU A 57 -18.59 15.93 -14.40
C GLU A 57 -17.13 16.35 -14.48
N ASN A 58 -16.22 15.47 -14.86
CA ASN A 58 -14.83 15.82 -15.12
C ASN A 58 -14.73 16.60 -16.45
N PRO A 59 -14.41 17.90 -16.41
CA PRO A 59 -14.38 18.73 -17.63
C PRO A 59 -13.06 18.63 -18.39
N VAL A 60 -12.14 17.73 -17.97
CA VAL A 60 -10.78 17.63 -18.52
C VAL A 60 -10.64 16.33 -19.30
N SER A 61 -10.24 16.44 -20.56
CA SER A 61 -9.84 15.28 -21.38
C SER A 61 -8.45 14.79 -20.93
N TRP A 62 -8.39 14.27 -19.70
CA TRP A 62 -7.15 14.01 -19.00
C TRP A 62 -6.20 13.04 -19.74
N ALA A 63 -6.73 12.07 -20.46
CA ALA A 63 -5.91 11.10 -21.18
C ALA A 63 -5.14 11.76 -22.32
N GLU A 64 -5.77 12.70 -23.03
CA GLU A 64 -5.18 13.46 -24.14
C GLU A 64 -4.31 14.62 -23.61
N GLU A 65 -4.82 15.41 -22.66
CA GLU A 65 -4.10 16.59 -22.13
C GLU A 65 -2.80 16.20 -21.42
N TYR A 66 -2.75 15.01 -20.79
CA TYR A 66 -1.57 14.53 -20.05
C TYR A 66 -0.89 13.31 -20.71
N ALA A 67 -1.17 13.04 -21.98
CA ALA A 67 -0.66 11.85 -22.69
C ALA A 67 0.87 11.68 -22.54
N GLU A 68 1.62 12.78 -22.71
CA GLU A 68 3.09 12.76 -22.60
C GLU A 68 3.54 12.42 -21.16
N LYS A 69 2.87 12.96 -20.15
CA LYS A 69 3.19 12.64 -18.74
C LYS A 69 2.89 11.19 -18.40
N PHE A 70 1.76 10.66 -18.86
CA PHE A 70 1.42 9.24 -18.70
C PHE A 70 2.47 8.35 -19.37
N ARG A 71 2.86 8.65 -20.60
CA ARG A 71 3.88 7.90 -21.33
C ARG A 71 5.24 7.90 -20.61
N GLN A 72 5.68 9.04 -20.08
CA GLN A 72 6.93 9.14 -19.31
C GLN A 72 6.88 8.28 -18.04
N ILE A 73 5.76 8.28 -17.31
CA ILE A 73 5.59 7.44 -16.12
C ILE A 73 5.54 5.97 -16.52
N GLY A 74 4.81 5.63 -17.58
CA GLY A 74 4.72 4.28 -18.11
C GLY A 74 6.08 3.71 -18.55
N GLN A 75 6.91 4.53 -19.21
CA GLN A 75 8.27 4.16 -19.55
C GLN A 75 9.11 3.83 -18.30
N LYS A 76 9.01 4.65 -17.24
CA LYS A 76 9.67 4.36 -15.95
C LYS A 76 9.16 3.05 -15.33
N ILE A 77 7.85 2.82 -15.34
CA ILE A 77 7.24 1.57 -14.86
C ILE A 77 7.85 0.37 -15.58
N HIS A 78 7.93 0.45 -16.91
CA HIS A 78 8.53 -0.58 -17.75
C HIS A 78 10.03 -0.76 -17.44
N ASP A 79 10.84 0.30 -17.50
CA ASP A 79 12.29 0.26 -17.30
C ASP A 79 12.68 -0.24 -15.90
N TYR A 80 11.86 0.05 -14.91
CA TYR A 80 12.04 -0.40 -13.53
C TYR A 80 11.51 -1.82 -13.29
N GLY A 81 10.86 -2.42 -14.27
CA GLY A 81 10.25 -3.74 -14.15
C GLY A 81 9.18 -3.80 -13.05
N ILE A 82 8.38 -2.73 -12.90
CA ILE A 82 7.29 -2.67 -11.93
C ILE A 82 6.00 -3.14 -12.61
N ARG A 83 5.37 -4.17 -12.05
CA ARG A 83 4.04 -4.60 -12.47
C ARG A 83 2.98 -3.82 -11.73
N VAL A 84 2.16 -3.07 -12.45
CA VAL A 84 1.08 -2.27 -11.85
C VAL A 84 -0.27 -2.95 -11.96
N SER A 85 -1.20 -2.55 -11.11
CA SER A 85 -2.60 -2.96 -11.16
C SER A 85 -3.48 -1.85 -10.59
N MET A 86 -4.79 -1.96 -10.82
CA MET A 86 -5.79 -1.10 -10.18
C MET A 86 -6.88 -1.97 -9.54
N HIS A 87 -7.55 -1.41 -8.54
CA HIS A 87 -8.63 -2.07 -7.83
C HIS A 87 -9.76 -1.06 -7.63
N PRO A 88 -10.84 -1.16 -8.41
CA PRO A 88 -12.02 -0.30 -8.26
C PRO A 88 -12.59 -0.34 -6.84
N GLY A 89 -13.23 0.75 -6.44
CA GLY A 89 -13.88 0.83 -5.13
C GLY A 89 -15.09 -0.11 -5.01
N GLN A 90 -15.56 -0.32 -3.81
CA GLN A 90 -16.69 -1.23 -3.47
C GLN A 90 -18.02 -0.88 -4.17
N TYR A 91 -18.12 0.30 -4.81
CA TYR A 91 -19.32 0.74 -5.54
C TYR A 91 -19.34 0.27 -7.00
N THR A 92 -18.24 -0.29 -7.50
CA THR A 92 -18.12 -0.85 -8.85
C THR A 92 -18.61 -2.29 -8.82
N VAL A 93 -19.88 -2.48 -9.19
CA VAL A 93 -20.60 -3.74 -9.00
C VAL A 93 -21.29 -4.15 -10.31
N LEU A 94 -20.70 -5.13 -11.03
CA LEU A 94 -21.27 -5.63 -12.30
C LEU A 94 -22.50 -6.51 -12.13
N ASN A 95 -22.68 -7.15 -10.98
CA ASN A 95 -23.79 -8.08 -10.75
C ASN A 95 -25.04 -7.45 -10.12
N SER A 96 -25.08 -6.10 -10.04
CA SER A 96 -26.25 -5.39 -9.51
C SER A 96 -27.51 -5.69 -10.30
N PRO A 97 -28.69 -5.87 -9.66
CA PRO A 97 -29.96 -5.93 -10.35
C PRO A 97 -30.43 -4.56 -10.86
N ASN A 98 -29.79 -3.46 -10.44
CA ASN A 98 -30.08 -2.11 -10.86
C ASN A 98 -29.23 -1.73 -12.09
N PRO A 99 -29.84 -1.49 -13.28
CA PRO A 99 -29.10 -1.19 -14.50
C PRO A 99 -28.27 0.11 -14.42
N ASP A 100 -28.70 1.10 -13.65
CA ASP A 100 -27.96 2.37 -13.49
C ASP A 100 -26.66 2.14 -12.70
N VAL A 101 -26.66 1.22 -11.73
CA VAL A 101 -25.45 0.81 -10.99
C VAL A 101 -24.50 0.10 -11.93
N VAL A 102 -25.00 -0.81 -12.75
CA VAL A 102 -24.21 -1.53 -13.74
C VAL A 102 -23.58 -0.59 -14.75
N SER A 103 -24.37 0.36 -15.30
CA SER A 103 -23.85 1.35 -16.26
C SER A 103 -22.69 2.16 -15.67
N ARG A 104 -22.85 2.71 -14.46
CA ARG A 104 -21.78 3.44 -13.78
C ARG A 104 -20.55 2.56 -13.48
N SER A 105 -20.78 1.29 -13.15
CA SER A 105 -19.69 0.34 -12.91
C SER A 105 -18.89 0.05 -14.18
N ILE A 106 -19.57 -0.04 -15.33
CA ILE A 106 -18.91 -0.20 -16.64
C ILE A 106 -18.07 1.03 -16.96
N GLU A 107 -18.61 2.25 -16.76
CA GLU A 107 -17.86 3.50 -16.98
C GLU A 107 -16.62 3.58 -16.07
N ASP A 108 -16.75 3.14 -14.82
CA ASP A 108 -15.64 3.10 -13.88
C ASP A 108 -14.55 2.08 -14.31
N LEU A 109 -14.94 0.91 -14.79
CA LEU A 109 -14.00 -0.08 -15.34
C LEU A 109 -13.32 0.43 -16.62
N ILE A 110 -14.04 1.14 -17.47
CA ILE A 110 -13.49 1.80 -18.67
C ILE A 110 -12.44 2.84 -18.25
N TYR A 111 -12.72 3.64 -17.22
CA TYR A 111 -11.75 4.59 -16.66
C TYR A 111 -10.47 3.89 -16.19
N HIS A 112 -10.58 2.81 -15.41
CA HIS A 112 -9.41 2.04 -14.95
C HIS A 112 -8.60 1.48 -16.13
N GLY A 113 -9.29 0.95 -17.15
CA GLY A 113 -8.65 0.49 -18.39
C GLY A 113 -7.90 1.62 -19.11
N LYS A 114 -8.54 2.79 -19.25
CA LYS A 114 -7.94 3.98 -19.88
C LYS A 114 -6.68 4.47 -19.13
N VAL A 115 -6.65 4.44 -17.79
CA VAL A 115 -5.46 4.80 -17.02
C VAL A 115 -4.31 3.86 -17.35
N LEU A 116 -4.55 2.55 -17.35
CA LEU A 116 -3.52 1.55 -17.66
C LEU A 116 -3.06 1.63 -19.13
N ASP A 117 -3.97 1.94 -20.06
CA ASP A 117 -3.64 2.12 -21.47
C ASP A 117 -2.86 3.43 -21.70
N ALA A 118 -3.20 4.53 -21.00
CA ALA A 118 -2.44 5.79 -21.05
C ALA A 118 -1.00 5.63 -20.53
N LEU A 119 -0.78 4.74 -19.57
CA LEU A 119 0.54 4.33 -19.08
C LEU A 119 1.24 3.35 -20.03
N GLU A 120 0.66 3.00 -21.17
CA GLU A 120 1.19 2.03 -22.16
C GLU A 120 1.57 0.68 -21.52
N THR A 121 0.84 0.24 -20.49
CA THR A 121 1.07 -1.05 -19.84
C THR A 121 0.43 -2.19 -20.64
N ASP A 122 1.00 -3.39 -20.54
CA ASP A 122 0.47 -4.58 -21.19
C ASP A 122 -0.71 -5.22 -20.44
N ALA A 123 -1.22 -6.35 -20.94
CA ALA A 123 -2.34 -7.08 -20.35
C ALA A 123 -2.01 -7.75 -19.01
N THR A 124 -0.75 -7.81 -18.58
CA THR A 124 -0.35 -8.32 -17.27
C THR A 124 -0.69 -7.33 -16.15
N SER A 125 -0.90 -6.06 -16.51
CA SER A 125 -1.41 -5.00 -15.63
C SER A 125 -2.92 -5.13 -15.50
N LYS A 126 -3.39 -5.66 -14.36
CA LYS A 126 -4.76 -6.11 -14.16
C LYS A 126 -5.63 -5.10 -13.42
N ILE A 127 -6.94 -5.21 -13.64
CA ILE A 127 -8.00 -4.58 -12.83
C ILE A 127 -8.63 -5.70 -12.00
N ILE A 128 -8.50 -5.62 -10.67
CA ILE A 128 -9.04 -6.60 -9.74
C ILE A 128 -10.42 -6.14 -9.30
N LEU A 129 -11.42 -7.02 -9.34
CA LEU A 129 -12.79 -6.68 -8.98
C LEU A 129 -13.40 -7.77 -8.10
N HIS A 130 -14.13 -7.39 -7.05
CA HIS A 130 -15.04 -8.30 -6.36
C HIS A 130 -16.28 -8.58 -7.21
N VAL A 131 -16.85 -9.77 -7.10
CA VAL A 131 -18.05 -10.15 -7.85
C VAL A 131 -19.25 -9.26 -7.48
N GLY A 132 -19.33 -8.83 -6.21
CA GLY A 132 -20.36 -7.94 -5.69
C GLY A 132 -21.32 -8.63 -4.72
N GLY A 133 -22.57 -8.19 -4.67
CA GLY A 133 -23.57 -8.71 -3.72
C GLY A 133 -24.33 -9.93 -4.23
N THR A 134 -24.96 -10.68 -3.31
CA THR A 134 -25.83 -11.83 -3.66
C THR A 134 -27.26 -11.41 -3.98
N TYR A 135 -27.71 -10.29 -3.46
CA TYR A 135 -29.07 -9.72 -3.70
C TYR A 135 -30.21 -10.73 -3.43
N GLY A 136 -30.03 -11.63 -2.47
CA GLY A 136 -31.03 -12.64 -2.13
C GLY A 136 -31.10 -13.87 -3.06
N ASP A 137 -30.45 -13.85 -4.21
CA ASP A 137 -30.32 -14.96 -5.14
C ASP A 137 -28.89 -15.00 -5.72
N ARG A 138 -28.09 -15.86 -5.12
CA ARG A 138 -26.67 -16.03 -5.44
C ARG A 138 -26.43 -16.45 -6.90
N GLU A 139 -27.20 -17.43 -7.37
CA GLU A 139 -27.05 -17.94 -8.74
C GLU A 139 -27.47 -16.90 -9.80
N ALA A 140 -28.53 -16.15 -9.54
CA ALA A 140 -28.90 -15.03 -10.42
C ALA A 140 -27.84 -13.91 -10.40
N ALA A 141 -27.23 -13.63 -9.25
CA ALA A 141 -26.15 -12.65 -9.14
C ALA A 141 -24.91 -13.08 -9.93
N ILE A 142 -24.53 -14.36 -9.89
CA ILE A 142 -23.43 -14.93 -10.69
C ILE A 142 -23.74 -14.82 -12.19
N ARG A 143 -24.93 -15.19 -12.62
CA ARG A 143 -25.34 -15.09 -14.03
C ARG A 143 -25.25 -13.63 -14.52
N ARG A 144 -25.78 -12.65 -13.74
CA ARG A 144 -25.67 -11.23 -14.09
C ARG A 144 -24.21 -10.79 -14.24
N PHE A 145 -23.33 -11.22 -13.33
CA PHE A 145 -21.91 -10.91 -13.43
C PHE A 145 -21.31 -11.41 -14.75
N ILE A 146 -21.56 -12.69 -15.06
CA ILE A 146 -21.05 -13.34 -16.27
C ILE A 146 -21.58 -12.64 -17.53
N ASP A 147 -22.88 -12.33 -17.58
CA ASP A 147 -23.51 -11.69 -18.74
C ASP A 147 -22.95 -10.26 -18.95
N HIS A 148 -22.86 -9.46 -17.89
CA HIS A 148 -22.31 -8.11 -17.99
C HIS A 148 -20.81 -8.12 -18.31
N HIS A 149 -20.04 -9.07 -17.75
CA HIS A 149 -18.62 -9.22 -18.09
C HIS A 149 -18.44 -9.51 -19.60
N ARG A 150 -19.25 -10.39 -20.19
CA ARG A 150 -19.20 -10.70 -21.62
C ARG A 150 -19.51 -9.48 -22.50
N GLY A 151 -20.31 -8.55 -22.00
CA GLY A 151 -20.67 -7.30 -22.67
C GLY A 151 -19.64 -6.16 -22.52
N LEU A 152 -18.60 -6.31 -21.69
CA LEU A 152 -17.59 -5.28 -21.50
C LEU A 152 -16.73 -5.06 -22.77
N PRO A 153 -16.21 -3.85 -23.00
CA PRO A 153 -15.21 -3.60 -24.05
C PRO A 153 -13.98 -4.51 -23.89
N GLU A 154 -13.42 -4.95 -25.00
CA GLU A 154 -12.25 -5.85 -25.02
C GLU A 154 -11.05 -5.28 -24.23
N ALA A 155 -10.82 -3.96 -24.33
CA ALA A 155 -9.78 -3.27 -23.59
C ALA A 155 -9.89 -3.44 -22.06
N VAL A 156 -11.13 -3.58 -21.54
CA VAL A 156 -11.39 -3.85 -20.12
C VAL A 156 -11.30 -5.35 -19.85
N ARG A 157 -11.95 -6.20 -20.66
CA ARG A 157 -12.01 -7.65 -20.44
C ARG A 157 -10.63 -8.30 -20.34
N ARG A 158 -9.68 -7.92 -21.20
CA ARG A 158 -8.31 -8.45 -21.19
C ARG A 158 -7.55 -8.16 -19.88
N ARG A 159 -8.00 -7.16 -19.12
CA ARG A 159 -7.38 -6.73 -17.87
C ARG A 159 -8.16 -7.15 -16.63
N LEU A 160 -9.48 -7.40 -16.77
CA LEU A 160 -10.34 -7.66 -15.63
C LEU A 160 -10.13 -9.08 -15.09
N ILE A 161 -9.89 -9.15 -13.78
CA ILE A 161 -9.77 -10.38 -13.01
C ILE A 161 -10.61 -10.26 -11.74
N ILE A 162 -10.92 -11.36 -11.09
CA ILE A 162 -11.82 -11.38 -9.95
C ILE A 162 -11.17 -11.97 -8.70
N GLU A 163 -11.69 -11.56 -7.54
CA GLU A 163 -11.16 -11.88 -6.22
C GLU A 163 -12.28 -12.37 -5.29
N ASN A 164 -11.98 -13.28 -4.37
CA ASN A 164 -12.88 -13.66 -3.28
C ASN A 164 -13.06 -12.50 -2.30
N ASP A 165 -14.22 -12.42 -1.66
CA ASP A 165 -14.55 -11.37 -0.72
C ASP A 165 -14.92 -11.90 0.67
N ASP A 166 -14.95 -11.00 1.65
CA ASP A 166 -15.18 -11.29 3.06
C ASP A 166 -16.66 -11.59 3.41
N ARG A 167 -17.61 -11.51 2.45
CA ARG A 167 -19.05 -11.56 2.74
C ARG A 167 -19.88 -12.39 1.78
N SER A 168 -19.67 -12.22 0.49
CA SER A 168 -20.58 -12.66 -0.55
C SER A 168 -20.10 -13.90 -1.30
N PHE A 169 -18.89 -13.85 -1.85
CA PHE A 169 -18.39 -14.90 -2.74
C PHE A 169 -17.06 -15.48 -2.25
N THR A 170 -17.12 -16.77 -1.91
CA THR A 170 -15.94 -17.55 -1.51
C THR A 170 -14.99 -17.77 -2.68
N ILE A 171 -13.73 -18.16 -2.40
CA ILE A 171 -12.77 -18.51 -3.47
C ILE A 171 -13.30 -19.63 -4.39
N GLN A 172 -14.03 -20.60 -3.85
CA GLN A 172 -14.62 -21.69 -4.65
C GLN A 172 -15.61 -21.15 -5.69
N GLU A 173 -16.44 -20.19 -5.33
CA GLU A 173 -17.42 -19.58 -6.23
C GLU A 173 -16.75 -18.66 -7.24
N VAL A 174 -15.75 -17.90 -6.80
CA VAL A 174 -14.92 -17.06 -7.68
C VAL A 174 -14.20 -17.91 -8.72
N LEU A 175 -13.64 -19.06 -8.35
CA LEU A 175 -13.02 -20.00 -9.28
C LEU A 175 -14.02 -20.55 -10.30
N ARG A 176 -15.27 -20.84 -9.90
CA ARG A 176 -16.32 -21.27 -10.82
C ARG A 176 -16.58 -20.21 -11.89
N ILE A 177 -16.73 -18.94 -11.48
CA ILE A 177 -16.95 -17.80 -12.40
C ILE A 177 -15.71 -17.59 -13.29
N ALA A 178 -14.52 -17.60 -12.70
CA ALA A 178 -13.25 -17.41 -13.41
C ALA A 178 -13.05 -18.45 -14.51
N ASN A 179 -13.33 -19.72 -14.20
CA ASN A 179 -13.23 -20.82 -15.18
C ASN A 179 -14.25 -20.67 -16.31
N GLU A 180 -15.49 -20.28 -16.02
CA GLU A 180 -16.53 -20.06 -17.05
C GLU A 180 -16.19 -18.91 -17.98
N LEU A 181 -15.58 -17.84 -17.44
CA LEU A 181 -15.18 -16.67 -18.22
C LEU A 181 -13.79 -16.82 -18.85
N GLY A 182 -13.00 -17.78 -18.39
CA GLY A 182 -11.61 -17.98 -18.84
C GLY A 182 -10.67 -16.85 -18.38
N ILE A 183 -10.95 -16.23 -17.21
CA ILE A 183 -10.17 -15.13 -16.62
C ILE A 183 -9.46 -15.58 -15.33
N PRO A 184 -8.38 -14.91 -14.92
CA PRO A 184 -7.71 -15.21 -13.66
C PRO A 184 -8.55 -14.90 -12.41
N ALA A 185 -8.33 -15.71 -11.36
CA ALA A 185 -8.80 -15.47 -10.00
C ALA A 185 -7.62 -15.07 -9.09
N VAL A 186 -7.84 -14.06 -8.25
CA VAL A 186 -6.95 -13.68 -7.14
C VAL A 186 -7.46 -14.35 -5.88
N PHE A 187 -6.55 -14.98 -5.13
CA PHE A 187 -6.82 -15.45 -3.79
C PHE A 187 -6.40 -14.38 -2.79
N ASP A 188 -7.33 -13.93 -1.95
CA ASP A 188 -7.06 -13.13 -0.76
C ASP A 188 -7.21 -14.01 0.49
N ASN A 189 -6.14 -14.09 1.29
CA ASN A 189 -6.07 -14.95 2.46
C ASN A 189 -7.02 -14.52 3.59
N LEU A 190 -7.09 -13.21 3.88
CA LEU A 190 -7.94 -12.70 4.97
C LEU A 190 -9.43 -12.81 4.61
N HIS A 191 -9.79 -12.50 3.37
CA HIS A 191 -11.16 -12.72 2.90
C HIS A 191 -11.56 -14.20 3.00
N HIS A 192 -10.64 -15.11 2.65
CA HIS A 192 -10.88 -16.55 2.81
C HIS A 192 -11.02 -16.97 4.27
N GLU A 193 -10.21 -16.45 5.18
CA GLU A 193 -10.33 -16.72 6.62
C GLU A 193 -11.70 -16.28 7.17
N ILE A 194 -12.23 -15.16 6.65
CA ILE A 194 -13.51 -14.59 7.11
C ILE A 194 -14.70 -15.29 6.47
N ASN A 195 -14.63 -15.57 5.18
CA ASN A 195 -15.67 -16.20 4.37
C ASN A 195 -15.13 -17.49 3.72
N PRO A 196 -14.89 -18.54 4.52
CA PRO A 196 -14.27 -19.77 4.04
C PRO A 196 -15.19 -20.54 3.08
N SER A 197 -14.59 -21.24 2.14
CA SER A 197 -15.30 -22.19 1.29
C SER A 197 -15.73 -23.42 2.06
N ALA A 198 -16.81 -24.07 1.60
CA ALA A 198 -17.30 -25.31 2.22
C ALA A 198 -16.34 -26.51 1.99
N ASP A 199 -15.57 -26.49 0.91
CA ASP A 199 -14.55 -27.49 0.62
C ASP A 199 -13.32 -27.25 1.56
N PRO A 200 -12.90 -28.27 2.34
CA PRO A 200 -11.89 -28.11 3.39
C PRO A 200 -10.44 -28.10 2.88
N LYS A 201 -10.18 -27.47 1.76
CA LYS A 201 -8.81 -27.29 1.25
C LYS A 201 -8.03 -26.30 2.12
N THR A 202 -6.73 -26.53 2.18
CA THR A 202 -5.77 -25.60 2.80
C THR A 202 -5.62 -24.32 1.96
N GLU A 203 -5.05 -23.25 2.55
CA GLU A 203 -4.76 -22.02 1.82
C GLU A 203 -3.85 -22.27 0.61
N SER A 204 -2.80 -23.08 0.77
CA SER A 204 -1.89 -23.43 -0.32
C SER A 204 -2.59 -24.20 -1.45
N GLU A 205 -3.53 -25.08 -1.14
CA GLU A 205 -4.34 -25.75 -2.16
C GLU A 205 -5.24 -24.77 -2.92
N TRP A 206 -5.87 -23.81 -2.23
CA TRP A 206 -6.66 -22.76 -2.89
C TRP A 206 -5.80 -21.84 -3.76
N VAL A 207 -4.61 -21.47 -3.29
CA VAL A 207 -3.62 -20.72 -4.08
C VAL A 207 -3.25 -21.48 -5.36
N MET A 208 -3.01 -22.79 -5.28
CA MET A 208 -2.72 -23.62 -6.46
C MET A 208 -3.92 -23.69 -7.42
N GLU A 209 -5.14 -23.84 -6.92
CA GLU A 209 -6.34 -23.84 -7.76
C GLU A 209 -6.53 -22.49 -8.47
N ALA A 210 -6.35 -21.38 -7.75
CA ALA A 210 -6.38 -20.04 -8.35
C ALA A 210 -5.28 -19.88 -9.41
N GLY A 211 -4.09 -20.41 -9.18
CA GLY A 211 -2.97 -20.40 -10.12
C GLY A 211 -3.29 -21.05 -11.48
N LYS A 212 -4.12 -22.09 -11.51
CA LYS A 212 -4.55 -22.75 -12.74
C LYS A 212 -5.36 -21.84 -13.68
N THR A 213 -5.97 -20.77 -13.16
CA THR A 213 -6.73 -19.81 -13.96
C THR A 213 -5.83 -18.78 -14.67
N TRP A 214 -4.58 -18.62 -14.23
CA TRP A 214 -3.60 -17.71 -14.80
C TRP A 214 -2.91 -18.32 -16.04
N LYS A 215 -2.91 -17.59 -17.13
CA LYS A 215 -2.24 -17.96 -18.38
C LYS A 215 -0.99 -17.10 -18.59
N ALA A 216 -0.09 -17.51 -19.46
CA ALA A 216 1.13 -16.75 -19.77
C ALA A 216 0.86 -15.28 -20.15
N ALA A 217 -0.24 -15.03 -20.88
CA ALA A 217 -0.68 -13.68 -21.26
C ALA A 217 -1.14 -12.82 -20.08
N ASP A 218 -1.49 -13.43 -18.96
CA ASP A 218 -1.93 -12.72 -17.74
C ASP A 218 -0.76 -12.33 -16.83
N GLY A 219 0.44 -12.85 -17.14
CA GLY A 219 1.62 -12.72 -16.29
C GLY A 219 1.59 -13.70 -15.12
N LYS A 220 2.48 -13.48 -14.17
CA LYS A 220 2.60 -14.29 -12.95
C LYS A 220 1.33 -14.21 -12.11
N GLN A 221 0.96 -15.33 -11.46
CA GLN A 221 -0.16 -15.34 -10.50
C GLN A 221 0.01 -14.22 -9.47
N LYS A 222 -1.08 -13.51 -9.19
CA LYS A 222 -1.15 -12.50 -8.13
C LYS A 222 -2.02 -13.01 -6.98
N LEU A 223 -1.53 -12.77 -5.78
CA LEU A 223 -2.24 -13.02 -4.53
C LEU A 223 -2.40 -11.71 -3.77
N HIS A 224 -3.46 -11.59 -2.98
CA HIS A 224 -3.57 -10.57 -1.96
C HIS A 224 -3.28 -11.18 -0.59
N TYR A 225 -2.49 -10.49 0.21
CA TYR A 225 -2.15 -10.91 1.56
C TYR A 225 -2.37 -9.77 2.55
N SER A 226 -3.13 -10.06 3.57
CA SER A 226 -3.33 -9.17 4.70
C SER A 226 -3.41 -9.96 6.01
N GLN A 227 -3.32 -9.25 7.11
CA GLN A 227 -3.47 -9.82 8.46
C GLN A 227 -4.57 -9.06 9.19
N GLN A 228 -5.35 -9.78 9.99
CA GLN A 228 -6.41 -9.21 10.83
C GLN A 228 -5.81 -8.24 11.87
N ASP A 229 -6.38 -7.06 12.02
CA ASP A 229 -6.12 -6.18 13.16
C ASP A 229 -6.83 -6.75 14.40
N PRO A 230 -6.09 -7.25 15.41
CA PRO A 230 -6.71 -7.93 16.57
C PRO A 230 -7.53 -6.98 17.47
N SER A 231 -7.35 -5.67 17.30
CA SER A 231 -8.06 -4.64 18.07
C SER A 231 -9.33 -4.13 17.39
N LYS A 232 -9.63 -4.62 16.17
CA LYS A 232 -10.73 -4.13 15.34
C LYS A 232 -11.70 -5.22 14.92
N GLN A 233 -12.77 -4.81 14.24
CA GLN A 233 -13.77 -5.72 13.67
C GLN A 233 -13.11 -6.74 12.74
N ARG A 234 -13.68 -7.93 12.70
CA ARG A 234 -13.28 -8.99 11.76
C ARG A 234 -13.30 -8.45 10.33
N GLY A 235 -12.24 -8.69 9.58
CA GLY A 235 -12.01 -8.13 8.24
C GLY A 235 -11.22 -6.82 8.21
N SER A 236 -10.87 -6.27 9.37
CA SER A 236 -10.04 -5.05 9.41
C SER A 236 -8.57 -5.40 9.20
N HIS A 237 -7.96 -4.84 8.17
CA HIS A 237 -6.53 -5.01 7.90
C HIS A 237 -5.66 -4.45 9.02
N SER A 238 -4.61 -5.17 9.38
CA SER A 238 -3.61 -4.77 10.36
C SER A 238 -2.90 -3.48 9.96
N PHE A 239 -2.30 -2.83 10.96
CA PHE A 239 -1.48 -1.64 10.69
C PHE A 239 -0.18 -2.02 9.99
N THR A 240 0.48 -3.10 10.41
CA THR A 240 1.75 -3.62 9.86
C THR A 240 1.64 -5.13 9.68
N ILE A 241 2.40 -5.69 8.75
CA ILE A 241 2.53 -7.14 8.58
C ILE A 241 3.49 -7.68 9.65
N ALA A 242 3.04 -8.62 10.47
CA ALA A 242 3.91 -9.41 11.32
C ALA A 242 4.70 -10.40 10.46
N ILE A 243 6.03 -10.47 10.67
CA ILE A 243 6.91 -11.14 9.71
C ILE A 243 6.79 -12.67 9.75
N ASP A 244 6.62 -13.27 10.92
CA ASP A 244 6.57 -14.72 11.05
C ASP A 244 5.36 -15.33 10.33
N PRO A 245 4.10 -14.88 10.54
CA PRO A 245 2.95 -15.40 9.79
C PRO A 245 3.04 -15.14 8.27
N PHE A 246 3.68 -14.04 7.85
CA PHE A 246 3.91 -13.77 6.44
C PHE A 246 4.86 -14.80 5.83
N LEU A 247 5.95 -15.14 6.53
CA LEU A 247 6.92 -16.13 6.06
C LEU A 247 6.34 -17.54 6.03
N ASP A 248 5.47 -17.88 6.98
CA ASP A 248 4.74 -19.14 6.98
C ASP A 248 3.86 -19.23 5.73
N PHE A 249 3.07 -18.18 5.44
CA PHE A 249 2.23 -18.12 4.25
C PHE A 249 3.03 -18.26 2.95
N VAL A 250 4.08 -17.44 2.75
CA VAL A 250 4.85 -17.46 1.49
C VAL A 250 5.74 -18.70 1.38
N GLY A 251 6.10 -19.36 2.48
CA GLY A 251 6.87 -20.58 2.52
C GLY A 251 6.13 -21.77 1.89
N GLU A 252 4.81 -21.73 1.88
CA GLU A 252 3.93 -22.75 1.26
C GLU A 252 3.58 -22.43 -0.21
N ILE A 253 3.98 -21.23 -0.70
CA ILE A 253 3.57 -20.73 -2.02
C ILE A 253 4.77 -20.74 -2.97
N VAL A 254 4.57 -21.31 -4.16
CA VAL A 254 5.58 -21.35 -5.21
C VAL A 254 5.23 -20.34 -6.28
N ASP A 255 6.17 -19.40 -6.51
CA ASP A 255 6.19 -18.52 -7.69
C ASP A 255 4.95 -17.66 -7.94
N ALA A 256 4.51 -16.89 -6.92
CA ALA A 256 3.44 -15.91 -7.05
C ALA A 256 3.90 -14.48 -6.69
N ASP A 257 3.23 -13.47 -7.26
CA ASP A 257 3.35 -12.08 -6.85
C ASP A 257 2.39 -11.81 -5.68
N VAL A 258 2.90 -11.33 -4.55
CA VAL A 258 2.07 -11.06 -3.35
C VAL A 258 1.86 -9.56 -3.19
N MET A 259 0.62 -9.11 -3.31
CA MET A 259 0.19 -7.75 -2.99
C MET A 259 -0.19 -7.67 -1.52
N LEU A 260 0.54 -6.87 -0.76
CA LEU A 260 0.24 -6.64 0.65
C LEU A 260 -0.87 -5.60 0.80
N GLU A 261 -1.92 -5.94 1.52
CA GLU A 261 -3.00 -5.03 1.91
C GLU A 261 -2.86 -4.65 3.39
N VAL A 262 -2.15 -3.57 3.64
CA VAL A 262 -1.73 -3.14 4.98
C VAL A 262 -1.67 -1.62 5.08
N LYS A 263 -1.90 -1.09 6.29
CA LYS A 263 -2.03 0.37 6.48
C LYS A 263 -0.69 1.12 6.42
N ASP A 264 0.40 0.53 6.86
CA ASP A 264 1.75 1.11 6.79
C ASP A 264 2.40 0.99 5.39
N LYS A 265 1.71 0.33 4.45
CA LYS A 265 2.04 0.26 3.02
C LYS A 265 3.49 -0.13 2.74
N ASN A 266 4.33 0.87 2.38
CA ASN A 266 5.72 0.67 1.99
C ASN A 266 6.61 0.17 3.13
N TRP A 267 6.29 0.39 4.41
CA TRP A 267 7.09 -0.15 5.52
C TRP A 267 7.04 -1.67 5.54
N SER A 268 5.83 -2.23 5.50
CA SER A 268 5.64 -3.68 5.40
C SER A 268 6.17 -4.24 4.08
N ALA A 269 5.98 -3.54 2.95
CA ALA A 269 6.49 -3.99 1.66
C ALA A 269 8.03 -4.14 1.68
N VAL A 270 8.75 -3.14 2.19
CA VAL A 270 10.21 -3.19 2.31
C VAL A 270 10.65 -4.26 3.32
N LYS A 271 9.97 -4.37 4.46
CA LYS A 271 10.24 -5.41 5.47
C LYS A 271 10.11 -6.81 4.87
N CYS A 272 8.99 -7.11 4.25
CA CYS A 272 8.74 -8.41 3.61
C CYS A 272 9.73 -8.69 2.48
N TRP A 273 10.01 -7.69 1.62
CA TRP A 273 11.02 -7.82 0.57
C TRP A 273 12.41 -8.12 1.13
N ASN A 274 12.85 -7.42 2.17
CA ASN A 274 14.14 -7.69 2.79
C ASN A 274 14.25 -9.12 3.34
N CYS A 275 13.15 -9.72 3.78
CA CYS A 275 13.16 -11.13 4.23
C CYS A 275 13.26 -12.13 3.08
N LEU A 276 12.78 -11.77 1.88
CA LEU A 276 12.69 -12.66 0.73
C LEU A 276 13.77 -12.43 -0.33
N ARG A 277 14.45 -11.28 -0.29
CA ARG A 277 15.41 -10.91 -1.34
C ARG A 277 16.57 -11.90 -1.46
N PRO A 278 17.03 -12.18 -2.68
CA PRO A 278 18.14 -13.12 -2.91
C PRO A 278 19.51 -12.54 -2.52
N ASP A 279 19.70 -11.21 -2.68
CA ASP A 279 20.93 -10.49 -2.34
C ASP A 279 20.95 -10.10 -0.86
N ARG A 280 21.37 -11.05 -0.03
CA ARG A 280 21.40 -10.93 1.45
C ARG A 280 22.56 -10.09 1.94
N GLU A 281 22.59 -8.81 1.56
CA GLU A 281 23.64 -7.89 1.95
C GLU A 281 23.23 -7.04 3.16
N ILE A 282 24.08 -6.95 4.16
CA ILE A 282 23.83 -6.21 5.42
C ILE A 282 23.46 -4.74 5.19
N LYS A 283 23.95 -4.12 4.10
CA LYS A 283 23.66 -2.73 3.74
C LYS A 283 22.15 -2.43 3.67
N HIS A 284 21.31 -3.41 3.30
CA HIS A 284 19.86 -3.25 3.25
C HIS A 284 19.25 -3.07 4.64
N LEU A 285 19.75 -3.83 5.61
CA LEU A 285 19.32 -3.69 7.00
C LEU A 285 19.88 -2.41 7.64
N GLU A 286 21.08 -1.99 7.26
CA GLU A 286 21.66 -0.72 7.73
C GLU A 286 20.86 0.49 7.20
N ALA A 287 20.43 0.45 5.94
CA ALA A 287 19.58 1.48 5.35
C ALA A 287 18.21 1.57 6.08
N GLU A 288 17.58 0.42 6.37
CA GLU A 288 16.36 0.39 7.17
C GLU A 288 16.60 0.82 8.62
N TRP A 289 17.71 0.40 9.23
CA TRP A 289 18.06 0.85 10.57
C TRP A 289 18.18 2.37 10.67
N ALA A 290 18.75 3.02 9.67
CA ALA A 290 18.84 4.47 9.62
C ALA A 290 17.44 5.13 9.75
N ARG A 291 16.39 4.50 9.20
CA ARG A 291 15.00 4.98 9.28
C ARG A 291 14.33 4.65 10.60
N TYR A 292 14.51 3.42 11.13
CA TYR A 292 13.85 2.94 12.33
C TYR A 292 14.52 3.40 13.64
N LYS A 293 15.79 3.72 13.62
CA LYS A 293 16.66 3.89 14.78
C LYS A 293 16.05 4.70 15.93
N TYR A 294 15.55 5.89 15.66
CA TYR A 294 14.99 6.78 16.67
C TYR A 294 13.59 6.36 17.10
N LEU A 295 12.81 5.78 16.21
CA LEU A 295 11.50 5.22 16.53
C LEU A 295 11.63 4.01 17.48
N VAL A 296 12.64 3.17 17.29
CA VAL A 296 12.95 2.06 18.18
C VAL A 296 13.48 2.59 19.52
N LEU A 297 14.40 3.59 19.49
CA LEU A 297 15.01 4.15 20.71
C LEU A 297 13.96 4.75 21.65
N GLU A 298 12.94 5.46 21.12
CA GLU A 298 11.89 6.05 21.95
C GLU A 298 10.96 5.02 22.62
N ARG A 299 10.98 3.77 22.17
CA ARG A 299 10.07 2.71 22.64
C ARG A 299 10.80 1.62 23.44
N ASP A 300 11.93 1.15 22.93
CA ASP A 300 12.69 0.05 23.55
C ASP A 300 14.22 0.25 23.37
N PRO A 301 14.89 0.89 24.34
CA PRO A 301 16.36 1.01 24.32
C PRO A 301 17.11 -0.33 24.31
N GLN A 302 16.51 -1.42 24.83
CA GLN A 302 17.12 -2.76 24.76
C GLN A 302 17.10 -3.28 23.32
N ALA A 303 15.98 -3.16 22.61
CA ALA A 303 15.88 -3.50 21.21
C ALA A 303 16.86 -2.66 20.37
N TYR A 304 17.00 -1.37 20.66
CA TYR A 304 17.98 -0.49 20.03
C TYR A 304 19.40 -1.05 20.16
N GLN A 305 19.83 -1.46 21.36
CA GLN A 305 21.17 -2.04 21.56
C GLN A 305 21.32 -3.41 20.90
N ALA A 306 20.30 -4.26 20.97
CA ALA A 306 20.30 -5.57 20.32
C ALA A 306 20.50 -5.45 18.80
N ILE A 307 19.72 -4.57 18.14
CA ILE A 307 19.85 -4.33 16.70
C ILE A 307 21.24 -3.79 16.34
N ARG A 308 21.78 -2.85 17.13
CA ARG A 308 23.15 -2.36 16.93
C ARG A 308 24.18 -3.49 17.03
N GLY A 309 23.95 -4.44 17.92
CA GLY A 309 24.79 -5.65 18.05
C GLY A 309 24.73 -6.51 16.79
N LEU A 310 23.50 -6.81 16.30
CA LEU A 310 23.30 -7.58 15.07
C LEU A 310 24.00 -6.97 13.85
N LEU A 311 23.95 -5.65 13.70
CA LEU A 311 24.50 -4.95 12.54
C LEU A 311 26.04 -4.76 12.59
N LYS A 312 26.72 -5.17 13.65
CA LYS A 312 28.20 -5.17 13.70
C LYS A 312 28.82 -6.25 12.83
N GLU A 313 28.15 -7.40 12.72
CA GLU A 313 28.60 -8.56 11.96
C GLU A 313 28.32 -8.39 10.47
N LYS A 314 29.26 -7.77 9.75
CA LYS A 314 29.06 -7.33 8.35
C LYS A 314 28.91 -8.48 7.34
N ASN A 315 29.34 -9.67 7.69
CA ASN A 315 29.30 -10.86 6.83
C ASN A 315 28.03 -11.71 7.05
N THR A 316 27.07 -11.24 7.84
CA THR A 316 25.81 -11.92 8.13
C THR A 316 24.62 -11.10 7.63
N TYR A 317 23.48 -11.77 7.49
CA TYR A 317 22.22 -11.12 7.16
C TYR A 317 21.12 -11.53 8.15
N PRO A 318 21.14 -10.99 9.39
CA PRO A 318 20.26 -11.41 10.48
C PRO A 318 18.86 -10.78 10.37
N VAL A 319 18.24 -10.82 9.18
CA VAL A 319 17.00 -10.10 8.82
C VAL A 319 15.82 -10.43 9.73
N LEU A 320 15.62 -11.72 10.10
CA LEU A 320 14.53 -12.13 10.97
C LEU A 320 14.68 -11.55 12.37
N ASN A 321 15.85 -11.70 12.98
CA ASN A 321 16.13 -11.14 14.30
C ASN A 321 16.03 -9.60 14.28
N PHE A 322 16.49 -8.96 13.20
CA PHE A 322 16.39 -7.52 13.00
C PHE A 322 14.93 -7.05 13.04
N TYR A 323 14.05 -7.65 12.25
CA TYR A 323 12.64 -7.23 12.21
C TYR A 323 11.85 -7.66 13.45
N ARG A 324 12.11 -8.84 14.03
CA ARG A 324 11.50 -9.26 15.31
C ARG A 324 11.81 -8.27 16.45
N TRP A 325 13.02 -7.74 16.51
CA TRP A 325 13.37 -6.69 17.49
C TRP A 325 12.63 -5.38 17.20
N ILE A 326 12.49 -4.99 15.94
CA ILE A 326 11.69 -3.80 15.56
C ILE A 326 10.22 -4.00 15.95
N GLU A 327 9.60 -5.11 15.59
CA GLU A 327 8.21 -5.42 15.94
C GLU A 327 7.99 -5.43 17.45
N ARG A 328 8.89 -6.05 18.22
CA ARG A 328 8.86 -5.99 19.68
C ARG A 328 8.93 -4.56 20.21
N ALA A 329 9.77 -3.71 19.64
CA ALA A 329 9.87 -2.32 20.06
C ALA A 329 8.59 -1.54 19.72
N LEU A 330 8.05 -1.74 18.52
CA LEU A 330 6.83 -1.03 18.08
C LEU A 330 5.58 -1.44 18.85
N ALA A 331 5.54 -2.65 19.40
CA ALA A 331 4.46 -3.11 20.29
C ALA A 331 4.44 -2.39 21.65
N LYS A 332 5.56 -1.72 22.05
CA LYS A 332 5.63 -0.98 23.31
C LYS A 332 5.17 0.46 23.13
N PRO A 333 4.51 1.06 24.14
CA PRO A 333 4.23 2.48 24.13
C PRO A 333 5.53 3.30 24.25
N ALA A 334 5.57 4.46 23.60
CA ALA A 334 6.64 5.42 23.84
C ALA A 334 6.58 5.99 25.27
N SER A 335 7.74 6.21 25.90
CA SER A 335 7.82 6.89 27.18
C SER A 335 8.45 8.27 27.04
N LEU A 336 8.08 9.22 27.92
CA LEU A 336 8.64 10.57 27.89
C LEU A 336 10.18 10.56 27.95
N GLY A 337 10.74 9.78 28.86
CA GLY A 337 12.20 9.70 29.02
C GLY A 337 12.92 9.16 27.78
N HIS A 338 12.38 8.11 27.16
CA HIS A 338 12.96 7.56 25.93
C HIS A 338 12.79 8.48 24.73
N SER A 339 11.62 9.15 24.60
CA SER A 339 11.38 10.15 23.57
C SER A 339 12.34 11.34 23.70
N MET A 340 12.58 11.81 24.93
CA MET A 340 13.54 12.88 25.20
C MET A 340 14.97 12.46 24.82
N ASN A 341 15.39 11.25 25.15
CA ASN A 341 16.69 10.70 24.73
C ASN A 341 16.83 10.68 23.20
N ALA A 342 15.79 10.22 22.49
CA ALA A 342 15.78 10.24 21.01
C ALA A 342 15.87 11.67 20.46
N LEU A 343 15.11 12.62 21.02
CA LEU A 343 15.15 14.04 20.63
C LEU A 343 16.52 14.69 20.91
N GLU A 344 17.22 14.33 21.99
CA GLU A 344 18.58 14.80 22.29
C GLU A 344 19.58 14.35 21.24
N HIS A 345 19.50 13.06 20.81
CA HIS A 345 20.29 12.58 19.70
C HIS A 345 20.01 13.31 18.39
N ILE A 346 18.73 13.60 18.11
CA ILE A 346 18.29 14.35 16.91
C ILE A 346 18.77 15.80 16.97
N ALA A 347 18.67 16.47 18.13
CA ALA A 347 19.18 17.83 18.32
C ALA A 347 20.69 17.93 18.02
N GLY A 348 21.44 16.85 18.26
CA GLY A 348 22.86 16.78 17.97
C GLY A 348 23.21 17.02 16.49
N TYR A 349 22.34 16.68 15.55
CA TYR A 349 22.55 16.93 14.11
C TYR A 349 22.60 18.43 13.77
N PHE A 350 21.98 19.27 14.58
CA PHE A 350 21.88 20.71 14.37
C PHE A 350 22.96 21.50 15.11
N LYS A 351 23.86 20.83 15.84
CA LYS A 351 24.91 21.50 16.63
C LYS A 351 25.74 22.50 15.80
N ASP A 352 26.14 22.06 14.61
CA ASP A 352 26.99 22.84 13.73
C ASP A 352 26.25 23.50 12.55
N LEU A 353 24.96 23.13 12.33
CA LEU A 353 24.13 23.65 11.26
C LEU A 353 23.26 24.82 11.68
N ALA A 354 22.72 24.77 12.90
CA ALA A 354 21.76 25.75 13.39
C ALA A 354 22.43 27.06 13.80
N SER A 355 21.77 28.18 13.50
CA SER A 355 22.11 29.50 14.01
C SER A 355 21.95 29.59 15.55
N GLU A 356 22.57 30.57 16.18
CA GLU A 356 22.47 30.78 17.63
C GLU A 356 21.00 31.00 18.10
N THR A 357 20.16 31.60 17.28
CA THR A 357 18.74 31.78 17.54
C THR A 357 17.98 30.47 17.50
N GLU A 358 18.29 29.60 16.52
CA GLU A 358 17.71 28.27 16.41
C GLU A 358 18.16 27.38 17.56
N LYS A 359 19.44 27.40 17.96
CA LYS A 359 19.96 26.69 19.13
C LYS A 359 19.22 27.07 20.42
N LYS A 360 19.00 28.35 20.63
CA LYS A 360 18.17 28.84 21.76
C LYS A 360 16.75 28.30 21.68
N THR A 361 16.16 28.25 20.48
CA THR A 361 14.81 27.73 20.26
C THR A 361 14.74 26.22 20.51
N ILE A 362 15.72 25.45 20.03
CA ILE A 362 15.87 24.02 20.30
C ILE A 362 15.88 23.77 21.81
N ASN A 363 16.78 24.43 22.56
CA ASN A 363 16.91 24.26 24.01
C ASN A 363 15.59 24.60 24.73
N LYS A 364 14.97 25.73 24.38
CA LYS A 364 13.66 26.14 24.94
C LYS A 364 12.56 25.12 24.69
N LYS A 365 12.51 24.53 23.49
CA LYS A 365 11.50 23.49 23.17
C LYS A 365 11.78 22.19 23.91
N MET A 366 13.05 21.77 24.00
CA MET A 366 13.45 20.60 24.77
C MET A 366 13.10 20.74 26.25
N ASP A 367 13.36 21.91 26.87
CA ASP A 367 12.97 22.17 28.26
C ASP A 367 11.43 22.16 28.46
N LYS A 368 10.68 22.73 27.50
CA LYS A 368 9.22 22.66 27.54
C LYS A 368 8.70 21.23 27.44
N CYS A 369 9.35 20.36 26.68
CA CYS A 369 8.99 18.93 26.62
C CYS A 369 9.27 18.22 27.94
N ARG A 370 10.44 18.47 28.57
CA ARG A 370 10.80 17.85 29.86
C ARG A 370 9.79 18.17 30.96
N ASN A 371 9.26 19.38 30.99
CA ASN A 371 8.26 19.83 32.01
C ASN A 371 6.81 19.68 31.55
N GLY A 372 6.55 19.00 30.43
CA GLY A 372 5.20 18.73 29.96
C GLY A 372 4.47 19.93 29.34
N ALA A 373 5.13 21.10 29.20
CA ALA A 373 4.57 22.31 28.58
C ALA A 373 4.52 22.26 27.04
N LEU A 374 5.16 21.28 26.43
CA LEU A 374 5.11 20.99 24.99
C LEU A 374 4.99 19.49 24.77
N SER A 375 4.08 19.04 23.91
CA SER A 375 3.96 17.63 23.55
C SER A 375 5.15 17.14 22.73
N ILE A 376 5.49 15.86 22.87
CA ILE A 376 6.51 15.19 22.05
C ILE A 376 6.20 15.33 20.55
N ASP A 377 4.94 15.19 20.14
CA ASP A 377 4.52 15.32 18.74
C ASP A 377 4.79 16.74 18.18
N SER A 378 4.58 17.76 19.01
CA SER A 378 4.92 19.15 18.63
C SER A 378 6.43 19.36 18.52
N ALA A 379 7.23 18.70 19.36
CA ALA A 379 8.69 18.74 19.24
C ALA A 379 9.16 17.96 18.00
N LYS A 380 8.60 16.79 17.73
CA LYS A 380 8.88 16.01 16.50
C LYS A 380 8.62 16.85 15.24
N ARG A 381 7.48 17.54 15.18
CA ARG A 381 7.16 18.43 14.05
C ARG A 381 8.21 19.53 13.88
N PHE A 382 8.57 20.20 14.96
CA PHE A 382 9.60 21.24 14.92
C PHE A 382 10.94 20.72 14.40
N PHE A 383 11.42 19.56 14.89
CA PHE A 383 12.68 18.97 14.42
C PHE A 383 12.59 18.49 12.98
N TRP A 384 11.42 18.04 12.53
CA TRP A 384 11.20 17.65 11.14
C TRP A 384 11.23 18.86 10.20
N ASP A 385 10.58 19.98 10.58
CA ASP A 385 10.65 21.24 9.83
C ASP A 385 12.09 21.77 9.76
N LEU A 386 12.83 21.67 10.87
CA LEU A 386 14.24 22.07 10.93
C LEU A 386 15.13 21.16 10.05
N ALA A 387 14.83 19.86 9.99
CA ALA A 387 15.55 18.92 9.12
C ALA A 387 15.35 19.27 7.63
N TRP A 388 14.14 19.66 7.23
CA TRP A 388 13.88 20.15 5.88
C TRP A 388 14.61 21.47 5.59
N GLN A 389 14.56 22.42 6.51
CA GLN A 389 15.23 23.72 6.36
C GLN A 389 16.73 23.57 6.16
N HIS A 390 17.37 22.66 6.88
CA HIS A 390 18.81 22.40 6.83
C HIS A 390 19.21 21.24 5.91
N HIS A 391 18.28 20.67 5.13
CA HIS A 391 18.51 19.56 4.20
C HIS A 391 19.20 18.35 4.85
N VAL A 392 18.78 17.99 6.07
CA VAL A 392 19.32 16.84 6.79
C VAL A 392 18.57 15.57 6.34
N ASP A 393 18.96 15.02 5.19
CA ASP A 393 18.29 13.87 4.54
C ASP A 393 18.13 12.67 5.45
N TYR A 394 19.11 12.39 6.29
CA TYR A 394 19.06 11.31 7.27
C TYR A 394 17.84 11.42 8.19
N LEU A 395 17.49 12.62 8.63
CA LEU A 395 16.37 12.87 9.51
C LEU A 395 15.05 12.95 8.71
N ILE A 396 15.07 13.54 7.53
CA ILE A 396 13.88 13.64 6.66
C ILE A 396 13.29 12.27 6.37
N HIS A 397 14.12 11.25 6.21
CA HIS A 397 13.70 9.86 5.93
C HIS A 397 13.47 9.02 7.19
N SER A 398 13.65 9.56 8.39
CA SER A 398 13.45 8.81 9.64
C SER A 398 11.97 8.58 9.95
N TYR A 399 11.62 7.33 10.29
CA TYR A 399 10.27 6.96 10.72
C TYR A 399 9.87 7.53 12.09
N PHE A 400 10.81 8.11 12.83
CA PHE A 400 10.55 8.79 14.10
C PHE A 400 9.56 9.96 13.97
N PHE A 401 9.53 10.62 12.81
CA PHE A 401 8.69 11.79 12.56
C PHE A 401 7.30 11.45 11.99
N VAL A 402 7.02 10.18 11.76
CA VAL A 402 5.69 9.75 11.32
C VAL A 402 4.69 10.03 12.42
N LYS A 403 3.59 10.69 12.09
CA LYS A 403 2.56 11.06 13.06
C LYS A 403 1.98 9.83 13.76
N LYS A 404 1.70 9.96 15.05
CA LYS A 404 1.05 8.92 15.86
C LYS A 404 -0.26 8.42 15.23
N GLU A 405 -1.01 9.29 14.58
CA GLU A 405 -2.23 8.99 13.82
C GLU A 405 -1.99 8.08 12.60
N GLN A 406 -0.76 8.02 12.10
CA GLN A 406 -0.34 7.11 11.05
C GLN A 406 0.24 5.79 11.61
N LEU A 407 0.57 5.77 12.92
CA LEU A 407 1.06 4.59 13.64
C LEU A 407 -0.03 3.91 14.49
N THR A 408 -1.10 4.62 14.79
CA THR A 408 -2.29 4.10 15.47
C THR A 408 -3.48 4.32 14.56
N PRO A 409 -4.33 3.31 14.35
CA PRO A 409 -5.54 3.49 13.57
C PRO A 409 -6.46 4.47 14.30
N THR A 410 -6.55 5.72 13.85
CA THR A 410 -7.66 6.59 14.23
C THR A 410 -8.83 6.29 13.32
N GLU A 411 -9.94 5.98 13.94
CA GLU A 411 -11.26 6.00 13.33
C GLU A 411 -11.43 7.29 12.52
N ARG A 412 -11.45 7.20 11.21
CA ARG A 412 -12.19 8.15 10.39
C ARG A 412 -13.49 7.44 10.09
N GLU A 413 -14.46 7.71 10.93
CA GLU A 413 -15.86 7.50 10.65
C GLU A 413 -16.25 8.24 9.36
N GLY A 414 -17.11 7.60 8.55
CA GLY A 414 -17.88 8.20 7.47
C GLY A 414 -17.72 7.54 6.14
#